data_26f4f328c58f7c5289e8fb95a2a4c496
#
_entry.id   26f4f328c58f7c5289e8fb95a2a4c496
#
_cell.length_a   1.000
_cell.length_b   1.000
_cell.length_c   1.000
_cell.angle_alpha   90.00
_cell.angle_beta   90.00
_cell.angle_gamma   90.00
#
_symmetry.space_group_name_H-M   'P 1'
#
loop_
_entity.id
_entity.type
_entity.pdbx_description
1 polymer ?
#
loop_
_entity_poly.entity_id
_entity_poly.type
_entity_poly.pdbx_seq_one_letter_code
_entity_poly.pdbx_strand_id
1 'polypeptide(L)'
;MNFNLKEAIEILEHTPQTLEKFLSGLSEGWLQCNEGEGTWNTSEVIEHLIEAEKNNWIPRLEFILQEGKGQAFPPFDRYAHLHKESTSSIEEKLLEFNMIRMQNLQQLKLLIKHEKLLEARGEHPEFGEVKVRELLSTWVAHDLTHIAQIVRVMAERYREDVGPWEEYLGILKK
;
A
#
# COMPACT_ATOMS: atom_id res chain seq x y z
N MET A 1 13.78 18.83 1.21
CA MET A 1 12.94 17.73 0.69
C MET A 1 13.81 16.49 0.67
N ASN A 2 13.35 15.37 1.29
CA ASN A 2 14.23 14.23 1.62
C ASN A 2 14.02 13.01 0.69
N PHE A 3 13.26 13.17 -0.40
CA PHE A 3 13.00 12.04 -1.31
C PHE A 3 14.29 11.57 -1.99
N ASN A 4 14.58 10.29 -1.87
CA ASN A 4 15.65 9.58 -2.54
C ASN A 4 15.08 8.30 -3.16
N LEU A 5 15.21 8.14 -4.48
CA LEU A 5 14.64 7.01 -5.20
C LEU A 5 15.19 5.66 -4.73
N LYS A 6 16.48 5.60 -4.42
CA LYS A 6 17.11 4.35 -3.95
C LYS A 6 16.52 3.92 -2.59
N GLU A 7 16.41 4.87 -1.64
CA GLU A 7 15.82 4.61 -0.33
C GLU A 7 14.32 4.26 -0.43
N ALA A 8 13.59 4.90 -1.35
CA ALA A 8 12.21 4.54 -1.65
C ALA A 8 12.09 3.08 -2.13
N ILE A 9 12.95 2.66 -3.06
CA ILE A 9 12.99 1.29 -3.58
C ILE A 9 13.33 0.30 -2.45
N GLU A 10 14.25 0.63 -1.55
CA GLU A 10 14.60 -0.22 -0.40
C GLU A 10 13.36 -0.55 0.44
N ILE A 11 12.53 0.43 0.81
CA ILE A 11 11.29 0.17 1.56
C ILE A 11 10.31 -0.66 0.74
N LEU A 12 10.09 -0.31 -0.52
CA LEU A 12 9.16 -1.02 -1.39
C LEU A 12 9.56 -2.49 -1.63
N GLU A 13 10.86 -2.79 -1.70
CA GLU A 13 11.39 -4.16 -1.80
C GLU A 13 11.20 -4.95 -0.49
N HIS A 14 11.30 -4.29 0.67
CA HIS A 14 11.16 -4.94 1.97
C HIS A 14 9.71 -5.17 2.41
N THR A 15 8.76 -4.37 1.94
CA THR A 15 7.35 -4.46 2.35
C THR A 15 6.75 -5.87 2.18
N PRO A 16 6.84 -6.54 1.01
CA PRO A 16 6.25 -7.87 0.85
C PRO A 16 6.84 -8.91 1.80
N GLN A 17 8.15 -8.90 1.98
CA GLN A 17 8.84 -9.83 2.88
C GLN A 17 8.46 -9.60 4.35
N THR A 18 8.29 -8.34 4.74
CA THR A 18 7.85 -7.96 6.09
C THR A 18 6.45 -8.50 6.36
N LEU A 19 5.52 -8.27 5.43
CA LEU A 19 4.14 -8.75 5.55
C LEU A 19 4.07 -10.29 5.53
N GLU A 20 4.84 -10.94 4.66
CA GLU A 20 4.91 -12.40 4.61
C GLU A 20 5.38 -12.98 5.95
N LYS A 21 6.49 -12.47 6.49
CA LYS A 21 7.04 -12.96 7.77
C LYS A 21 6.12 -12.71 8.95
N PHE A 22 5.34 -11.63 8.89
CA PHE A 22 4.44 -11.26 9.97
C PHE A 22 3.11 -12.01 9.93
N LEU A 23 2.55 -12.29 8.75
CA LEU A 23 1.18 -12.78 8.59
C LEU A 23 1.08 -14.28 8.27
N SER A 24 2.09 -14.89 7.64
CA SER A 24 2.06 -16.29 7.28
C SER A 24 1.94 -17.19 8.52
N GLY A 25 1.02 -18.15 8.45
CA GLY A 25 0.77 -19.11 9.52
C GLY A 25 -0.04 -18.58 10.70
N LEU A 26 -0.54 -17.33 10.62
CA LEU A 26 -1.47 -16.81 11.62
C LEU A 26 -2.86 -17.45 11.44
N SER A 27 -3.56 -17.63 12.56
CA SER A 27 -4.94 -18.14 12.54
C SER A 27 -5.91 -17.10 11.98
N GLU A 28 -7.05 -17.57 11.44
CA GLU A 28 -8.14 -16.74 10.93
C GLU A 28 -8.58 -15.65 11.92
N GLY A 29 -8.52 -15.94 13.22
CA GLY A 29 -8.86 -14.96 14.24
C GLY A 29 -7.99 -13.70 14.21
N TRP A 30 -6.75 -13.76 13.70
CA TRP A 30 -5.89 -12.61 13.47
C TRP A 30 -6.10 -11.95 12.11
N LEU A 31 -6.42 -12.78 11.11
CA LEU A 31 -6.55 -12.31 9.73
C LEU A 31 -7.90 -11.65 9.47
N GLN A 32 -8.95 -12.03 10.22
CA GLN A 32 -10.32 -11.54 10.05
C GLN A 32 -10.77 -10.52 11.11
N CYS A 33 -9.94 -10.23 12.12
CA CYS A 33 -10.28 -9.18 13.08
C CYS A 33 -10.26 -7.81 12.42
N ASN A 34 -11.12 -6.90 12.91
CA ASN A 34 -11.23 -5.52 12.44
C ASN A 34 -11.43 -4.54 13.62
N GLU A 35 -11.44 -3.25 13.35
CA GLU A 35 -11.62 -2.18 14.35
C GLU A 35 -13.09 -1.78 14.55
N GLY A 36 -14.04 -2.55 14.03
CA GLY A 36 -15.48 -2.31 14.10
C GLY A 36 -16.14 -2.29 12.73
N GLU A 37 -17.45 -2.09 12.71
CA GLU A 37 -18.25 -2.12 11.49
C GLU A 37 -17.74 -1.13 10.43
N GLY A 38 -17.62 -1.61 9.21
CA GLY A 38 -17.13 -0.81 8.06
C GLY A 38 -15.63 -0.58 8.00
N THR A 39 -14.85 -1.19 8.90
CA THR A 39 -13.38 -1.16 8.84
C THR A 39 -12.83 -2.45 8.24
N TRP A 40 -11.65 -2.36 7.65
CA TRP A 40 -11.01 -3.49 6.98
C TRP A 40 -10.30 -4.40 7.97
N ASN A 41 -10.38 -5.70 7.71
CA ASN A 41 -9.56 -6.70 8.36
C ASN A 41 -8.17 -6.80 7.67
N THR A 42 -7.26 -7.58 8.28
CA THR A 42 -5.90 -7.76 7.77
C THR A 42 -5.88 -8.31 6.34
N SER A 43 -6.74 -9.29 6.02
CA SER A 43 -6.82 -9.90 4.69
C SER A 43 -7.28 -8.90 3.61
N GLU A 44 -8.28 -8.07 3.93
CA GLU A 44 -8.78 -7.01 3.05
C GLU A 44 -7.72 -5.91 2.80
N VAL A 45 -6.90 -5.59 3.81
CA VAL A 45 -5.77 -4.66 3.61
C VAL A 45 -4.75 -5.22 2.62
N ILE A 46 -4.43 -6.52 2.65
CA ILE A 46 -3.54 -7.14 1.65
C ILE A 46 -4.17 -7.10 0.25
N GLU A 47 -5.46 -7.37 0.13
CA GLU A 47 -6.17 -7.25 -1.16
C GLU A 47 -6.15 -5.82 -1.70
N HIS A 48 -6.29 -4.82 -0.84
CA HIS A 48 -6.15 -3.42 -1.21
C HIS A 48 -4.74 -3.11 -1.74
N LEU A 49 -3.70 -3.62 -1.08
CA LEU A 49 -2.32 -3.45 -1.55
C LEU A 49 -2.12 -4.10 -2.94
N ILE A 50 -2.67 -5.29 -3.17
CA ILE A 50 -2.64 -5.95 -4.49
C ILE A 50 -3.35 -5.10 -5.55
N GLU A 51 -4.53 -4.57 -5.22
CA GLU A 51 -5.29 -3.72 -6.15
C GLU A 51 -4.53 -2.44 -6.51
N ALA A 52 -3.88 -1.81 -5.52
CA ALA A 52 -3.05 -0.64 -5.75
C ALA A 52 -1.82 -0.94 -6.62
N GLU A 53 -1.20 -2.12 -6.45
CA GLU A 53 -0.11 -2.56 -7.32
C GLU A 53 -0.56 -2.73 -8.78
N LYS A 54 -1.74 -3.30 -8.99
CA LYS A 54 -2.27 -3.56 -10.35
C LYS A 54 -2.67 -2.29 -11.07
N ASN A 55 -3.31 -1.34 -10.37
CA ASN A 55 -4.11 -0.32 -11.03
C ASN A 55 -3.73 1.13 -10.67
N ASN A 56 -2.77 1.33 -9.76
CA ASN A 56 -2.44 2.67 -9.29
C ASN A 56 -1.02 3.13 -9.67
N TRP A 57 0.02 2.49 -9.15
CA TRP A 57 1.36 3.08 -9.11
C TRP A 57 2.03 3.18 -10.48
N ILE A 58 2.28 2.05 -11.13
CA ILE A 58 2.93 2.01 -12.45
C ILE A 58 2.03 2.60 -13.53
N PRO A 59 0.72 2.28 -13.61
CA PRO A 59 -0.16 2.93 -14.59
C PRO A 59 -0.16 4.45 -14.51
N ARG A 60 -0.18 5.02 -13.30
CA ARG A 60 -0.10 6.48 -13.13
C ARG A 60 1.27 7.04 -13.48
N LEU A 61 2.36 6.35 -13.11
CA LEU A 61 3.71 6.76 -13.50
C LEU A 61 3.85 6.81 -15.02
N GLU A 62 3.42 5.77 -15.74
CA GLU A 62 3.44 5.73 -17.19
C GLU A 62 2.61 6.86 -17.80
N PHE A 63 1.42 7.09 -17.26
CA PHE A 63 0.54 8.16 -17.71
C PHE A 63 1.21 9.55 -17.55
N ILE A 64 1.82 9.84 -16.40
CA ILE A 64 2.54 11.11 -16.17
C ILE A 64 3.68 11.27 -17.17
N LEU A 65 4.42 10.21 -17.46
CA LEU A 65 5.57 10.27 -18.35
C LEU A 65 5.17 10.40 -19.84
N GLN A 66 4.00 9.91 -20.23
CA GLN A 66 3.49 9.93 -21.59
C GLN A 66 2.68 11.21 -21.89
N GLU A 67 1.67 11.50 -21.07
CA GLU A 67 0.69 12.56 -21.30
C GLU A 67 1.08 13.90 -20.63
N GLY A 68 1.89 13.83 -19.58
CA GLY A 68 2.28 15.02 -18.83
C GLY A 68 1.07 15.72 -18.20
N LYS A 69 0.94 17.03 -18.43
CA LYS A 69 -0.18 17.84 -17.93
C LYS A 69 -1.39 17.88 -18.87
N GLY A 70 -1.33 17.17 -19.98
CA GLY A 70 -2.37 17.29 -21.03
C GLY A 70 -3.71 16.68 -20.64
N GLN A 71 -3.69 15.72 -19.75
CA GLN A 71 -4.88 14.98 -19.32
C GLN A 71 -4.71 14.48 -17.88
N ALA A 72 -5.82 14.51 -17.11
CA ALA A 72 -5.84 13.89 -15.79
C ALA A 72 -5.84 12.36 -15.90
N PHE A 73 -5.05 11.68 -15.06
CA PHE A 73 -5.06 10.23 -15.05
C PHE A 73 -6.36 9.67 -14.45
N PRO A 74 -6.74 8.43 -14.83
CA PRO A 74 -7.97 7.80 -14.36
C PRO A 74 -8.05 7.74 -12.84
N PRO A 75 -9.24 7.93 -12.25
CA PRO A 75 -9.42 7.75 -10.81
C PRO A 75 -9.12 6.29 -10.42
N PHE A 76 -8.55 6.11 -9.24
CA PHE A 76 -8.33 4.79 -8.64
C PHE A 76 -9.46 4.49 -7.66
N ASP A 77 -10.17 3.38 -7.85
CA ASP A 77 -11.17 2.90 -6.91
C ASP A 77 -10.49 2.17 -5.75
N ARG A 78 -10.36 2.86 -4.62
CA ARG A 78 -9.73 2.32 -3.41
C ARG A 78 -10.51 1.20 -2.72
N TYR A 79 -11.76 0.99 -3.12
CA TYR A 79 -12.67 -0.02 -2.56
C TYR A 79 -12.92 -1.19 -3.51
N ALA A 80 -12.30 -1.21 -4.69
CA ALA A 80 -12.51 -2.24 -5.70
C ALA A 80 -12.30 -3.67 -5.19
N HIS A 81 -11.39 -3.87 -4.22
CA HIS A 81 -11.12 -5.16 -3.59
C HIS A 81 -12.32 -5.70 -2.80
N LEU A 82 -13.15 -4.83 -2.18
CA LEU A 82 -14.33 -5.24 -1.41
C LEU A 82 -15.48 -5.77 -2.27
N HIS A 83 -15.44 -5.52 -3.59
CA HIS A 83 -16.44 -6.00 -4.53
C HIS A 83 -16.05 -7.34 -5.18
N LYS A 84 -14.91 -7.91 -4.80
CA LYS A 84 -14.40 -9.17 -5.32
C LYS A 84 -14.55 -10.26 -4.26
N GLU A 85 -15.30 -11.31 -4.55
CA GLU A 85 -15.26 -12.51 -3.72
C GLU A 85 -13.90 -13.19 -3.93
N SER A 86 -13.06 -13.17 -2.90
CA SER A 86 -11.78 -13.85 -2.90
C SER A 86 -11.82 -15.04 -1.95
N THR A 87 -11.54 -16.22 -2.48
CA THR A 87 -11.38 -17.48 -1.71
C THR A 87 -9.91 -17.82 -1.46
N SER A 88 -8.99 -16.96 -1.90
CA SER A 88 -7.55 -17.18 -1.78
C SER A 88 -7.10 -17.14 -0.32
N SER A 89 -6.19 -18.01 0.04
CA SER A 89 -5.54 -18.01 1.36
C SER A 89 -4.66 -16.75 1.54
N ILE A 90 -4.29 -16.45 2.78
CA ILE A 90 -3.40 -15.33 3.05
C ILE A 90 -2.03 -15.53 2.38
N GLU A 91 -1.53 -16.76 2.32
CA GLU A 91 -0.28 -17.12 1.66
C GLU A 91 -0.32 -16.84 0.14
N GLU A 92 -1.44 -17.19 -0.51
CA GLU A 92 -1.66 -16.91 -1.93
C GLU A 92 -1.70 -15.41 -2.21
N LYS A 93 -2.39 -14.63 -1.38
CA LYS A 93 -2.45 -13.16 -1.48
C LYS A 93 -1.08 -12.52 -1.28
N LEU A 94 -0.32 -12.95 -0.28
CA LEU A 94 1.03 -12.46 -0.02
C LEU A 94 1.99 -12.78 -1.16
N LEU A 95 1.88 -13.99 -1.72
CA LEU A 95 2.65 -14.37 -2.91
C LEU A 95 2.31 -13.52 -4.12
N GLU A 96 1.01 -13.30 -4.38
CA GLU A 96 0.54 -12.44 -5.46
C GLU A 96 1.06 -11.00 -5.30
N PHE A 97 0.93 -10.44 -4.11
CA PHE A 97 1.45 -9.12 -3.79
C PHE A 97 2.95 -8.99 -4.08
N ASN A 98 3.74 -9.96 -3.61
CA ASN A 98 5.19 -9.98 -3.84
C ASN A 98 5.54 -10.06 -5.32
N MET A 99 4.87 -10.94 -6.08
CA MET A 99 5.12 -11.09 -7.52
C MET A 99 4.83 -9.80 -8.29
N ILE A 100 3.70 -9.15 -8.04
CA ILE A 100 3.34 -7.91 -8.72
C ILE A 100 4.29 -6.79 -8.32
N ARG A 101 4.65 -6.66 -7.03
CA ARG A 101 5.59 -5.67 -6.53
C ARG A 101 6.95 -5.82 -7.22
N MET A 102 7.49 -7.01 -7.35
CA MET A 102 8.76 -7.24 -8.04
C MET A 102 8.69 -6.80 -9.51
N GLN A 103 7.60 -7.11 -10.22
CA GLN A 103 7.38 -6.67 -11.60
C GLN A 103 7.33 -5.14 -11.69
N ASN A 104 6.56 -4.51 -10.80
CA ASN A 104 6.41 -3.06 -10.77
C ASN A 104 7.73 -2.34 -10.46
N LEU A 105 8.55 -2.88 -9.56
CA LEU A 105 9.87 -2.31 -9.28
C LEU A 105 10.84 -2.45 -10.46
N GLN A 106 10.74 -3.52 -11.24
CA GLN A 106 11.49 -3.64 -12.51
C GLN A 106 11.03 -2.57 -13.51
N GLN A 107 9.72 -2.38 -13.66
CA GLN A 107 9.17 -1.34 -14.52
C GLN A 107 9.57 0.07 -14.05
N LEU A 108 9.49 0.34 -12.75
CA LEU A 108 9.95 1.61 -12.17
C LEU A 108 11.41 1.92 -12.58
N LYS A 109 12.31 0.94 -12.43
CA LYS A 109 13.73 1.07 -12.79
C LYS A 109 13.95 1.30 -14.30
N LEU A 110 13.07 0.75 -15.15
CA LEU A 110 13.11 0.96 -16.60
C LEU A 110 12.55 2.33 -17.01
N LEU A 111 11.52 2.82 -16.31
CA LEU A 111 10.86 4.09 -16.60
C LEU A 111 11.69 5.29 -16.12
N ILE A 112 12.27 5.21 -14.92
CA ILE A 112 13.06 6.30 -14.33
C ILE A 112 14.55 6.14 -14.66
N LYS A 113 14.91 6.43 -15.90
CA LYS A 113 16.31 6.30 -16.38
C LYS A 113 17.26 7.37 -15.85
N HIS A 114 16.74 8.50 -15.38
CA HIS A 114 17.52 9.61 -14.83
C HIS A 114 16.67 10.47 -13.91
N GLU A 115 17.29 11.06 -12.90
CA GLU A 115 16.62 11.83 -11.82
C GLU A 115 15.75 12.98 -12.30
N LYS A 116 16.04 13.57 -13.47
CA LYS A 116 15.21 14.66 -14.02
C LYS A 116 13.75 14.23 -14.24
N LEU A 117 13.49 12.95 -14.48
CA LEU A 117 12.13 12.42 -14.64
C LEU A 117 11.32 12.48 -13.33
N LEU A 118 11.97 12.58 -12.19
CA LEU A 118 11.30 12.77 -10.90
C LEU A 118 10.56 14.11 -10.80
N GLU A 119 10.97 15.10 -11.59
CA GLU A 119 10.31 16.41 -11.70
C GLU A 119 9.23 16.46 -12.80
N ALA A 120 9.06 15.39 -13.57
CA ALA A 120 7.99 15.30 -14.56
C ALA A 120 6.64 15.47 -13.85
N ARG A 121 5.71 16.13 -14.52
CA ARG A 121 4.44 16.58 -13.95
C ARG A 121 3.28 15.96 -14.70
N GLY A 122 2.26 15.58 -13.96
CA GLY A 122 0.97 15.12 -14.47
C GLY A 122 -0.17 15.83 -13.76
N GLU A 123 -1.40 15.46 -14.13
CA GLU A 123 -2.62 16.03 -13.57
C GLU A 123 -3.36 14.97 -12.78
N HIS A 124 -3.51 15.18 -11.46
CA HIS A 124 -4.36 14.34 -10.61
C HIS A 124 -5.81 14.84 -10.68
N PRO A 125 -6.82 13.96 -10.83
CA PRO A 125 -8.21 14.41 -10.99
C PRO A 125 -8.76 15.23 -9.82
N GLU A 126 -8.23 15.06 -8.61
CA GLU A 126 -8.68 15.79 -7.40
C GLU A 126 -7.67 16.87 -6.94
N PHE A 127 -6.37 16.63 -7.11
CA PHE A 127 -5.33 17.47 -6.51
C PHE A 127 -4.65 18.42 -7.51
N GLY A 128 -5.01 18.33 -8.80
CA GLY A 128 -4.36 19.11 -9.85
C GLY A 128 -2.94 18.63 -10.13
N GLU A 129 -2.02 19.57 -10.37
CA GLU A 129 -0.65 19.25 -10.74
C GLU A 129 0.10 18.47 -9.65
N VAL A 130 0.67 17.32 -10.05
CA VAL A 130 1.51 16.45 -9.20
C VAL A 130 2.79 16.07 -9.93
N LYS A 131 3.82 15.67 -9.17
CA LYS A 131 5.11 15.23 -9.71
C LYS A 131 5.32 13.74 -9.54
N VAL A 132 6.16 13.15 -10.38
CA VAL A 132 6.57 11.75 -10.27
C VAL A 132 7.13 11.45 -8.88
N ARG A 133 8.02 12.28 -8.34
CA ARG A 133 8.55 12.06 -6.98
C ARG A 133 7.48 12.05 -5.89
N GLU A 134 6.41 12.82 -6.06
CA GLU A 134 5.29 12.85 -5.10
C GLU A 134 4.49 11.56 -5.19
N LEU A 135 4.23 11.05 -6.40
CA LEU A 135 3.63 9.74 -6.61
C LEU A 135 4.46 8.62 -5.94
N LEU A 136 5.77 8.61 -6.16
CA LEU A 136 6.66 7.59 -5.60
C LEU A 136 6.80 7.72 -4.07
N SER A 137 6.85 8.94 -3.54
CA SER A 137 6.82 9.17 -2.09
C SER A 137 5.51 8.67 -1.47
N THR A 138 4.39 8.89 -2.19
CA THR A 138 3.07 8.41 -1.77
C THR A 138 3.02 6.89 -1.76
N TRP A 139 3.62 6.21 -2.73
CA TRP A 139 3.68 4.74 -2.75
C TRP A 139 4.36 4.20 -1.50
N VAL A 140 5.53 4.73 -1.13
CA VAL A 140 6.23 4.35 0.11
C VAL A 140 5.39 4.62 1.35
N ALA A 141 4.84 5.83 1.46
CA ALA A 141 4.03 6.22 2.61
C ALA A 141 2.73 5.40 2.72
N HIS A 142 2.15 4.99 1.60
CA HIS A 142 0.99 4.11 1.52
C HIS A 142 1.29 2.71 2.08
N ASP A 143 2.41 2.10 1.70
CA ASP A 143 2.85 0.83 2.27
C ASP A 143 2.99 0.92 3.80
N LEU A 144 3.69 1.93 4.29
CA LEU A 144 3.88 2.15 5.71
C LEU A 144 2.55 2.42 6.45
N THR A 145 1.62 3.12 5.79
CA THR A 145 0.26 3.36 6.32
C THR A 145 -0.49 2.05 6.51
N HIS A 146 -0.42 1.15 5.53
CA HIS A 146 -1.14 -0.13 5.60
C HIS A 146 -0.46 -1.14 6.51
N ILE A 147 0.87 -1.14 6.65
CA ILE A 147 1.55 -1.88 7.71
C ILE A 147 1.06 -1.40 9.08
N ALA A 148 1.03 -0.08 9.31
CA ALA A 148 0.54 0.49 10.56
C ALA A 148 -0.95 0.15 10.79
N GLN A 149 -1.79 0.14 9.75
CA GLN A 149 -3.19 -0.27 9.83
C GLN A 149 -3.31 -1.74 10.25
N ILE A 150 -2.57 -2.65 9.64
CA ILE A 150 -2.58 -4.09 9.98
C ILE A 150 -2.24 -4.28 11.45
N VAL A 151 -1.13 -3.72 11.93
CA VAL A 151 -0.70 -3.90 13.33
C VAL A 151 -1.69 -3.29 14.32
N ARG A 152 -2.34 -2.17 13.96
CA ARG A 152 -3.38 -1.54 14.79
C ARG A 152 -4.64 -2.40 14.85
N VAL A 153 -5.12 -2.88 13.71
CA VAL A 153 -6.27 -3.80 13.62
C VAL A 153 -6.05 -5.04 14.48
N MET A 154 -4.86 -5.62 14.43
CA MET A 154 -4.52 -6.78 15.23
C MET A 154 -4.43 -6.46 16.73
N ALA A 155 -3.90 -5.30 17.10
CA ALA A 155 -3.84 -4.87 18.49
C ALA A 155 -5.23 -4.62 19.09
N GLU A 156 -6.15 -4.08 18.28
CA GLU A 156 -7.55 -3.80 18.68
C GLU A 156 -8.27 -5.06 19.18
N ARG A 157 -7.92 -6.24 18.66
CA ARG A 157 -8.49 -7.53 19.10
C ARG A 157 -8.38 -7.76 20.60
N TYR A 158 -7.33 -7.25 21.23
CA TYR A 158 -7.09 -7.43 22.66
C TYR A 158 -7.34 -6.16 23.48
N ARG A 159 -8.02 -5.16 22.93
CA ARG A 159 -8.30 -3.89 23.63
C ARG A 159 -8.87 -4.10 25.04
N GLU A 160 -9.89 -4.94 25.17
CA GLU A 160 -10.52 -5.22 26.47
C GLU A 160 -9.64 -6.07 27.38
N ASP A 161 -8.91 -7.03 26.79
CA ASP A 161 -8.10 -8.01 27.55
C ASP A 161 -6.82 -7.40 28.13
N VAL A 162 -6.32 -6.31 27.58
CA VAL A 162 -5.14 -5.61 28.13
C VAL A 162 -5.45 -4.88 29.45
N GLY A 163 -6.73 -4.64 29.76
CA GLY A 163 -7.15 -4.01 31.00
C GLY A 163 -6.44 -2.67 31.24
N PRO A 164 -5.91 -2.42 32.47
CA PRO A 164 -5.32 -1.12 32.81
C PRO A 164 -4.02 -0.79 32.03
N TRP A 165 -3.38 -1.77 31.38
CA TRP A 165 -2.19 -1.53 30.57
C TRP A 165 -2.49 -0.78 29.26
N GLU A 166 -3.76 -0.65 28.86
CA GLU A 166 -4.18 0.18 27.71
C GLU A 166 -3.59 1.59 27.79
N GLU A 167 -3.44 2.14 29.00
CA GLU A 167 -2.88 3.48 29.21
C GLU A 167 -1.46 3.65 28.60
N TYR A 168 -0.67 2.58 28.58
CA TYR A 168 0.71 2.57 28.06
C TYR A 168 0.81 2.14 26.59
N LEU A 169 -0.26 1.67 25.98
CA LEU A 169 -0.28 1.13 24.63
C LEU A 169 -0.74 2.18 23.62
N GLY A 170 0.21 2.98 23.11
CA GLY A 170 -0.08 4.05 22.16
C GLY A 170 -0.83 3.60 20.89
N ILE A 171 -0.65 2.34 20.48
CA ILE A 171 -1.34 1.76 19.33
C ILE A 171 -2.87 1.65 19.52
N LEU A 172 -3.34 1.58 20.76
CA LEU A 172 -4.76 1.51 21.11
C LEU A 172 -5.36 2.90 21.37
N LYS A 173 -4.56 3.97 21.36
CA LYS A 173 -5.06 5.35 21.52
C LYS A 173 -5.50 5.88 20.15
N LYS A 174 -6.75 6.33 20.07
CA LYS A 174 -7.32 7.01 18.88
C LYS A 174 -6.97 8.49 18.86
#